data_44e941f227a7b80f8f38e6bcdfa6b98e
#
_entry.id   44e941f227a7b80f8f38e6bcdfa6b98e
#
_cell.length_a   1.000
_cell.length_b   1.000
_cell.length_c   1.000
_cell.angle_alpha   90.00
_cell.angle_beta   90.00
_cell.angle_gamma   90.00
#
_symmetry.space_group_name_H-M   'P 1'
#
loop_
_entity.id
_entity.type
_entity.pdbx_description
1 polymer ?
#
loop_
_entity_poly.entity_id
_entity_poly.type
_entity_poly.pdbx_seq_one_letter_code
_entity_poly.pdbx_strand_id
1 'polypeptide(L)'
;MNKINCFVPFSGAAQAEKTVKGLQETGLVNNIYLLALPDVTENLPGCSTLHMQSIQSSAAIRDIAGHSDAEYTLIYTKYTTLELGLFALERMIHIAEDSGAGMVYADRYQVKEGKQTNAPVIDYQFGSLRDDFDFGSVLLFRTDTFKEAAARMNEDEYKFAGLYDLRLKVSQNESLVHINEYLYSEIEDDTRKSGEKIFDYVDPRNRDRQIEMEQAFTEH
;
A
#
# COMPACT_ATOMS: atom_id res chain seq x y z
N MET A 1 -18.02 -7.89 -12.39
CA MET A 1 -17.32 -6.79 -13.08
C MET A 1 -16.05 -6.55 -12.29
N ASN A 2 -14.88 -6.57 -12.90
CA ASN A 2 -13.60 -6.41 -12.20
C ASN A 2 -13.49 -4.97 -11.72
N LYS A 3 -13.40 -4.79 -10.39
CA LYS A 3 -13.56 -3.49 -9.72
C LYS A 3 -12.24 -2.86 -9.26
N ILE A 4 -11.14 -3.63 -9.18
CA ILE A 4 -9.92 -3.22 -8.48
C ILE A 4 -8.72 -3.25 -9.41
N ASN A 5 -7.92 -2.18 -9.43
CA ASN A 5 -6.55 -2.22 -9.89
C ASN A 5 -5.63 -2.41 -8.69
N CYS A 6 -4.78 -3.43 -8.71
CA CYS A 6 -3.87 -3.77 -7.62
C CYS A 6 -2.43 -3.36 -7.96
N PHE A 7 -1.76 -2.73 -7.02
CA PHE A 7 -0.37 -2.31 -7.12
C PHE A 7 0.44 -3.01 -6.04
N VAL A 8 1.39 -3.86 -6.46
CA VAL A 8 2.10 -4.81 -5.59
C VAL A 8 3.61 -4.61 -5.73
N PRO A 9 4.35 -4.36 -4.64
CA PRO A 9 5.81 -4.30 -4.69
C PRO A 9 6.41 -5.60 -5.21
N PHE A 10 7.39 -5.48 -6.11
CA PHE A 10 7.97 -6.61 -6.80
C PHE A 10 9.48 -6.58 -6.78
N SER A 11 10.08 -7.62 -6.22
CA SER A 11 11.53 -7.84 -6.21
C SER A 11 11.96 -9.13 -6.92
N GLY A 12 11.00 -9.90 -7.44
CA GLY A 12 11.19 -11.15 -8.16
C GLY A 12 10.00 -12.10 -8.05
N ALA A 13 9.89 -13.04 -8.98
CA ALA A 13 8.75 -13.95 -9.10
C ALA A 13 8.47 -14.74 -7.81
N ALA A 14 9.49 -15.27 -7.17
CA ALA A 14 9.34 -16.08 -5.96
C ALA A 14 8.64 -15.33 -4.81
N GLN A 15 8.82 -13.99 -4.71
CA GLN A 15 8.23 -13.17 -3.68
C GLN A 15 6.74 -12.87 -3.96
N ALA A 16 6.37 -12.61 -5.20
CA ALA A 16 5.05 -12.06 -5.54
C ALA A 16 4.07 -13.07 -6.13
N GLU A 17 4.52 -14.25 -6.58
CA GLU A 17 3.67 -15.22 -7.30
C GLU A 17 2.42 -15.62 -6.52
N LYS A 18 2.56 -15.94 -5.22
CA LYS A 18 1.43 -16.33 -4.37
C LYS A 18 0.45 -15.17 -4.18
N THR A 19 0.97 -13.96 -3.98
CA THR A 19 0.16 -12.73 -3.84
C THR A 19 -0.64 -12.48 -5.11
N VAL A 20 0.00 -12.51 -6.28
CA VAL A 20 -0.64 -12.32 -7.58
C VAL A 20 -1.73 -13.35 -7.82
N LYS A 21 -1.43 -14.62 -7.57
CA LYS A 21 -2.39 -15.72 -7.71
C LYS A 21 -3.60 -15.51 -6.80
N GLY A 22 -3.38 -15.20 -5.51
CA GLY A 22 -4.47 -14.94 -4.57
C GLY A 22 -5.36 -13.77 -4.99
N LEU A 23 -4.77 -12.69 -5.50
CA LEU A 23 -5.52 -11.55 -6.03
C LEU A 23 -6.36 -11.94 -7.27
N GLN A 24 -5.79 -12.70 -8.21
CA GLN A 24 -6.49 -13.17 -9.42
C GLN A 24 -7.67 -14.09 -9.07
N GLU A 25 -7.52 -14.97 -8.10
CA GLU A 25 -8.54 -15.94 -7.67
C GLU A 25 -9.78 -15.28 -7.06
N THR A 26 -9.70 -14.03 -6.59
CA THR A 26 -10.88 -13.29 -6.10
C THR A 26 -11.90 -12.97 -7.18
N GLY A 27 -11.50 -12.90 -8.45
CA GLY A 27 -12.36 -12.50 -9.56
C GLY A 27 -12.79 -11.02 -9.54
N LEU A 28 -12.26 -10.21 -8.63
CA LEU A 28 -12.57 -8.77 -8.50
C LEU A 28 -11.52 -7.88 -9.13
N VAL A 29 -10.34 -8.42 -9.41
CA VAL A 29 -9.20 -7.64 -9.90
C VAL A 29 -9.31 -7.42 -11.41
N ASN A 30 -9.15 -6.16 -11.82
CA ASN A 30 -9.10 -5.73 -13.21
C ASN A 30 -7.68 -5.88 -13.78
N ASN A 31 -6.71 -5.21 -13.16
CA ASN A 31 -5.30 -5.28 -13.51
C ASN A 31 -4.43 -5.41 -12.26
N ILE A 32 -3.29 -6.12 -12.40
CA ILE A 32 -2.24 -6.17 -11.40
C ILE A 32 -1.00 -5.50 -11.98
N TYR A 33 -0.52 -4.48 -11.28
CA TYR A 33 0.70 -3.76 -11.59
C TYR A 33 1.78 -4.13 -10.59
N LEU A 34 2.91 -4.64 -11.08
CA LEU A 34 4.09 -4.96 -10.29
C LEU A 34 4.96 -3.71 -10.20
N LEU A 35 5.16 -3.21 -8.98
CA LEU A 35 5.99 -2.03 -8.70
C LEU A 35 7.44 -2.48 -8.50
N ALA A 36 8.27 -2.33 -9.51
CA ALA A 36 9.62 -2.87 -9.54
C ALA A 36 10.69 -1.77 -9.57
N LEU A 37 11.86 -2.05 -9.00
CA LEU A 37 13.04 -1.21 -9.22
C LEU A 37 13.51 -1.32 -10.67
N PRO A 38 14.25 -0.33 -11.20
CA PRO A 38 14.63 -0.29 -12.62
C PRO A 38 15.49 -1.46 -13.10
N ASP A 39 16.20 -2.13 -12.20
CA ASP A 39 17.07 -3.27 -12.48
C ASP A 39 16.33 -4.63 -12.47
N VAL A 40 15.08 -4.66 -12.04
CA VAL A 40 14.25 -5.87 -12.05
C VAL A 40 13.67 -6.08 -13.44
N THR A 41 14.06 -7.15 -14.11
CA THR A 41 13.62 -7.50 -15.48
C THR A 41 12.60 -8.62 -15.52
N GLU A 42 12.36 -9.30 -14.41
CA GLU A 42 11.36 -10.37 -14.31
C GLU A 42 9.94 -9.80 -14.41
N ASN A 43 9.01 -10.63 -14.86
CA ASN A 43 7.58 -10.31 -14.88
C ASN A 43 6.77 -11.56 -14.53
N LEU A 44 5.52 -11.37 -14.13
CA LEU A 44 4.57 -12.45 -13.87
C LEU A 44 3.45 -12.47 -14.90
N PRO A 45 2.97 -13.66 -15.32
CA PRO A 45 1.87 -13.78 -16.27
C PRO A 45 0.61 -13.04 -15.79
N GLY A 46 -0.01 -12.27 -16.69
CA GLY A 46 -1.23 -11.52 -16.39
C GLY A 46 -1.01 -10.24 -15.56
N CYS A 47 0.25 -9.82 -15.41
CA CYS A 47 0.61 -8.58 -14.74
C CYS A 47 1.31 -7.60 -15.71
N SER A 48 1.23 -6.32 -15.38
CA SER A 48 2.04 -5.26 -16.01
C SER A 48 3.09 -4.78 -15.02
N THR A 49 4.31 -4.48 -15.47
CA THR A 49 5.38 -3.97 -14.58
C THR A 49 5.54 -2.47 -14.76
N LEU A 50 5.54 -1.74 -13.64
CA LEU A 50 5.86 -0.33 -13.56
C LEU A 50 7.21 -0.17 -12.84
N HIS A 51 8.18 0.44 -13.53
CA HIS A 51 9.51 0.67 -12.98
C HIS A 51 9.59 2.01 -12.26
N MET A 52 10.03 1.99 -11.00
CA MET A 52 10.13 3.18 -10.16
C MET A 52 11.30 3.08 -9.17
N GLN A 53 11.80 4.22 -8.72
CA GLN A 53 12.93 4.28 -7.78
C GLN A 53 12.51 3.92 -6.35
N SER A 54 11.28 4.24 -5.96
CA SER A 54 10.70 3.97 -4.65
C SER A 54 9.19 3.98 -4.75
N ILE A 55 8.53 2.98 -4.15
CA ILE A 55 7.06 2.92 -4.06
C ILE A 55 6.47 3.99 -3.14
N GLN A 56 7.30 4.65 -2.33
CA GLN A 56 6.91 5.71 -1.41
C GLN A 56 7.10 7.11 -1.98
N SER A 57 7.63 7.24 -3.20
CA SER A 57 7.91 8.54 -3.81
C SER A 57 6.67 9.21 -4.38
N SER A 58 6.68 10.53 -4.47
CA SER A 58 5.62 11.30 -5.15
C SER A 58 5.44 10.87 -6.61
N ALA A 59 6.55 10.62 -7.31
CA ALA A 59 6.52 10.13 -8.69
C ALA A 59 5.80 8.79 -8.80
N ALA A 60 6.04 7.84 -7.88
CA ALA A 60 5.36 6.56 -7.86
C ALA A 60 3.85 6.70 -7.65
N ILE A 61 3.42 7.58 -6.75
CA ILE A 61 2.00 7.83 -6.50
C ILE A 61 1.31 8.41 -7.74
N ARG A 62 1.95 9.35 -8.43
CA ARG A 62 1.40 9.93 -9.68
C ARG A 62 1.33 8.88 -10.78
N ASP A 63 2.32 8.00 -10.88
CA ASP A 63 2.33 6.91 -11.86
C ASP A 63 1.22 5.88 -11.56
N ILE A 64 1.04 5.50 -10.30
CA ILE A 64 -0.09 4.67 -9.86
C ILE A 64 -1.43 5.35 -10.23
N ALA A 65 -1.59 6.64 -9.98
CA ALA A 65 -2.80 7.37 -10.32
C ALA A 65 -3.09 7.37 -11.84
N GLY A 66 -2.03 7.47 -12.65
CA GLY A 66 -2.12 7.38 -14.11
C GLY A 66 -2.61 6.04 -14.62
N HIS A 67 -2.31 4.95 -13.91
CA HIS A 67 -2.70 3.58 -14.26
C HIS A 67 -3.96 3.07 -13.55
N SER A 68 -4.54 3.87 -12.66
CA SER A 68 -5.78 3.52 -11.95
C SER A 68 -7.00 3.86 -12.78
N ASP A 69 -7.60 2.87 -13.44
CA ASP A 69 -8.76 3.00 -14.31
C ASP A 69 -9.99 2.18 -13.87
N ALA A 70 -9.86 1.38 -12.80
CA ALA A 70 -10.96 0.66 -12.17
C ALA A 70 -11.63 1.51 -11.07
N GLU A 71 -12.71 1.01 -10.48
CA GLU A 71 -13.49 1.69 -9.43
C GLU A 71 -12.66 1.91 -8.15
N TYR A 72 -11.79 0.94 -7.83
CA TYR A 72 -10.93 0.95 -6.66
C TYR A 72 -9.46 0.79 -7.05
N THR A 73 -8.60 1.46 -6.28
CA THR A 73 -7.15 1.35 -6.32
C THR A 73 -6.67 0.70 -5.03
N LEU A 74 -6.10 -0.51 -5.13
CA LEU A 74 -5.50 -1.23 -4.01
C LEU A 74 -3.99 -1.09 -4.06
N ILE A 75 -3.39 -0.62 -2.97
CA ILE A 75 -1.94 -0.59 -2.80
C ILE A 75 -1.54 -1.57 -1.71
N TYR A 76 -0.69 -2.54 -2.04
CA TYR A 76 0.03 -3.34 -1.08
C TYR A 76 1.39 -2.70 -0.81
N THR A 77 1.74 -2.46 0.46
CA THR A 77 2.91 -1.62 0.81
C THR A 77 4.15 -2.42 1.23
N LYS A 78 4.11 -3.74 1.20
CA LYS A 78 5.17 -4.64 1.69
C LYS A 78 5.71 -5.56 0.59
N TYR A 79 6.97 -5.96 0.72
CA TYR A 79 7.59 -7.00 -0.12
C TYR A 79 7.36 -8.44 0.43
N THR A 80 6.49 -8.60 1.42
CA THR A 80 6.11 -9.90 1.97
C THR A 80 5.01 -10.54 1.14
N THR A 81 4.76 -11.83 1.30
CA THR A 81 3.62 -12.48 0.65
C THR A 81 2.31 -12.04 1.32
N LEU A 82 1.37 -11.56 0.50
CA LEU A 82 0.00 -11.26 0.92
C LEU A 82 -0.87 -12.51 0.72
N GLU A 83 -1.52 -12.95 1.78
CA GLU A 83 -2.55 -13.98 1.73
C GLU A 83 -3.89 -13.38 2.19
N LEU A 84 -4.86 -13.32 1.28
CA LEU A 84 -6.18 -12.76 1.56
C LEU A 84 -7.02 -13.77 2.34
N GLY A 85 -7.78 -13.27 3.33
CA GLY A 85 -8.85 -14.04 3.97
C GLY A 85 -10.02 -14.24 3.01
N LEU A 86 -10.91 -15.16 3.37
CA LEU A 86 -12.11 -15.43 2.58
C LEU A 86 -12.99 -14.17 2.50
N PHE A 87 -13.35 -13.78 1.27
CA PHE A 87 -14.14 -12.58 0.97
C PHE A 87 -13.53 -11.25 1.49
N ALA A 88 -12.21 -11.19 1.67
CA ALA A 88 -11.54 -10.01 2.22
C ALA A 88 -11.76 -8.76 1.36
N LEU A 89 -11.57 -8.86 0.04
CA LEU A 89 -11.74 -7.72 -0.87
C LEU A 89 -13.21 -7.32 -1.02
N GLU A 90 -14.13 -8.28 -1.07
CA GLU A 90 -15.57 -8.01 -1.05
C GLU A 90 -15.97 -7.23 0.20
N ARG A 91 -15.43 -7.65 1.37
CA ARG A 91 -15.69 -6.98 2.63
C ARG A 91 -15.18 -5.54 2.62
N MET A 92 -13.96 -5.32 2.12
CA MET A 92 -13.40 -3.97 2.01
C MET A 92 -14.22 -3.09 1.07
N ILE A 93 -14.63 -3.60 -0.09
CA ILE A 93 -15.49 -2.87 -1.04
C ILE A 93 -16.83 -2.50 -0.40
N HIS A 94 -17.53 -3.45 0.23
CA HIS A 94 -18.82 -3.18 0.87
C HIS A 94 -18.72 -2.10 1.95
N ILE A 95 -17.66 -2.12 2.78
CA ILE A 95 -17.46 -1.07 3.76
C ILE A 95 -17.17 0.28 3.11
N ALA A 96 -16.39 0.30 2.03
CA ALA A 96 -16.13 1.54 1.28
C ALA A 96 -17.42 2.11 0.65
N GLU A 97 -18.26 1.25 0.07
CA GLU A 97 -19.56 1.61 -0.51
C GLU A 97 -20.53 2.13 0.57
N ASP A 98 -20.68 1.39 1.67
CA ASP A 98 -21.65 1.70 2.74
C ASP A 98 -21.28 2.96 3.53
N SER A 99 -19.98 3.18 3.77
CA SER A 99 -19.49 4.34 4.54
C SER A 99 -19.22 5.57 3.68
N GLY A 100 -19.09 5.42 2.37
CA GLY A 100 -18.64 6.47 1.47
C GLY A 100 -17.16 6.84 1.68
N ALA A 101 -16.37 5.97 2.34
CA ALA A 101 -14.97 6.25 2.66
C ALA A 101 -14.10 6.45 1.43
N GLY A 102 -13.17 7.40 1.48
CA GLY A 102 -12.15 7.57 0.46
C GLY A 102 -11.06 6.51 0.52
N MET A 103 -10.79 5.98 1.73
CA MET A 103 -9.86 4.88 1.94
C MET A 103 -10.38 3.95 3.04
N VAL A 104 -10.22 2.63 2.85
CA VAL A 104 -10.44 1.62 3.88
C VAL A 104 -9.19 0.79 4.12
N TYR A 105 -9.01 0.34 5.36
CA TYR A 105 -7.90 -0.49 5.80
C TYR A 105 -8.37 -1.44 6.91
N ALA A 106 -7.61 -2.49 7.21
CA ALA A 106 -8.08 -3.54 8.09
C ALA A 106 -6.98 -4.10 8.99
N ASP A 107 -7.38 -4.82 10.05
CA ASP A 107 -6.48 -5.65 10.85
C ASP A 107 -5.88 -6.77 10.01
N ARG A 108 -4.72 -7.28 10.46
CA ARG A 108 -3.99 -8.33 9.78
C ARG A 108 -3.36 -9.32 10.73
N TYR A 109 -3.04 -10.47 10.19
CA TYR A 109 -2.11 -11.40 10.81
C TYR A 109 -0.70 -11.16 10.27
N GLN A 110 0.30 -11.34 11.13
CA GLN A 110 1.71 -11.47 10.72
C GLN A 110 2.15 -12.90 10.92
N VAL A 111 2.73 -13.48 9.88
CA VAL A 111 3.29 -14.85 9.91
C VAL A 111 4.80 -14.74 9.74
N LYS A 112 5.55 -15.10 10.80
CA LYS A 112 7.01 -15.13 10.83
C LYS A 112 7.46 -16.52 11.26
N GLU A 113 8.35 -17.13 10.50
CA GLU A 113 8.84 -18.48 10.80
C GLU A 113 7.72 -19.50 11.04
N GLY A 114 6.63 -19.38 10.28
CA GLY A 114 5.43 -20.23 10.42
C GLY A 114 4.55 -19.93 11.65
N LYS A 115 4.91 -18.95 12.49
CA LYS A 115 4.11 -18.53 13.63
C LYS A 115 3.24 -17.33 13.29
N GLN A 116 1.92 -17.49 13.41
CA GLN A 116 0.95 -16.42 13.22
C GLN A 116 0.75 -15.62 14.50
N THR A 117 0.73 -14.30 14.38
CA THR A 117 0.40 -13.34 15.45
C THR A 117 -0.61 -12.32 14.96
N ASN A 118 -1.47 -11.87 15.86
CA ASN A 118 -2.39 -10.79 15.58
C ASN A 118 -1.63 -9.46 15.50
N ALA A 119 -1.93 -8.67 14.49
CA ALA A 119 -1.39 -7.32 14.29
C ALA A 119 -2.56 -6.36 14.00
N PRO A 120 -3.35 -6.02 15.05
CA PRO A 120 -4.44 -5.06 14.90
C PRO A 120 -3.88 -3.67 14.62
N VAL A 121 -4.68 -2.87 13.95
CA VAL A 121 -4.45 -1.42 13.77
C VAL A 121 -5.50 -0.65 14.58
N ILE A 122 -5.43 0.66 14.56
CA ILE A 122 -6.37 1.52 15.30
C ILE A 122 -7.15 2.42 14.35
N ASP A 123 -8.30 2.90 14.82
CA ASP A 123 -9.11 3.86 14.08
C ASP A 123 -8.33 5.15 13.82
N TYR A 124 -8.41 5.62 12.58
CA TYR A 124 -7.85 6.92 12.23
C TYR A 124 -8.64 8.03 12.91
N GLN A 125 -7.94 8.86 13.64
CA GLN A 125 -8.53 10.05 14.22
C GLN A 125 -8.32 11.23 13.29
N PHE A 126 -9.40 11.89 12.91
CA PHE A 126 -9.35 13.07 12.05
C PHE A 126 -8.38 14.11 12.60
N GLY A 127 -7.49 14.60 11.75
CA GLY A 127 -6.42 15.52 12.13
C GLY A 127 -5.18 14.84 12.73
N SER A 128 -5.11 13.51 12.75
CA SER A 128 -3.89 12.80 13.10
C SER A 128 -2.84 12.93 11.99
N LEU A 129 -1.75 13.63 12.31
CA LEU A 129 -0.67 13.95 11.39
C LEU A 129 0.58 13.07 11.60
N ARG A 130 0.44 12.00 12.38
CA ARG A 130 1.56 11.08 12.65
C ARG A 130 2.00 10.41 11.35
N ASP A 131 3.29 10.52 11.05
CA ASP A 131 3.94 9.87 9.91
C ASP A 131 4.10 8.34 10.10
N ASP A 132 4.13 7.89 11.36
CA ASP A 132 4.24 6.49 11.77
C ASP A 132 2.88 5.81 12.04
N PHE A 133 1.75 6.43 11.63
CA PHE A 133 0.44 5.81 11.81
C PHE A 133 0.33 4.53 10.97
N ASP A 134 0.06 3.40 11.65
CA ASP A 134 -0.06 2.08 11.01
C ASP A 134 -1.48 1.86 10.45
N PHE A 135 -1.60 1.91 9.13
CA PHE A 135 -2.82 1.54 8.40
C PHE A 135 -2.82 0.08 7.94
N GLY A 136 -1.88 -0.73 8.41
CA GLY A 136 -1.62 -2.04 7.81
C GLY A 136 -0.89 -1.92 6.48
N SER A 137 -0.91 -2.99 5.70
CA SER A 137 -0.19 -3.04 4.42
C SER A 137 -1.09 -3.10 3.19
N VAL A 138 -2.39 -3.32 3.36
CA VAL A 138 -3.39 -3.29 2.29
C VAL A 138 -4.23 -2.04 2.45
N LEU A 139 -4.10 -1.11 1.50
CA LEU A 139 -4.84 0.14 1.46
C LEU A 139 -5.75 0.11 0.24
N LEU A 140 -7.07 0.18 0.44
CA LEU A 140 -8.06 0.24 -0.65
C LEU A 140 -8.63 1.65 -0.72
N PHE A 141 -8.42 2.33 -1.84
CA PHE A 141 -8.94 3.67 -2.12
C PHE A 141 -10.07 3.61 -3.14
N ARG A 142 -11.04 4.51 -3.03
CA ARG A 142 -11.82 4.88 -4.20
C ARG A 142 -10.89 5.56 -5.20
N THR A 143 -10.96 5.15 -6.45
CA THR A 143 -10.00 5.63 -7.47
C THR A 143 -10.15 7.12 -7.77
N ASP A 144 -11.37 7.64 -7.75
CA ASP A 144 -11.62 9.08 -7.89
C ASP A 144 -10.94 9.89 -6.78
N THR A 145 -11.14 9.49 -5.53
CA THR A 145 -10.49 10.09 -4.36
C THR A 145 -8.97 10.01 -4.45
N PHE A 146 -8.44 8.85 -4.84
CA PHE A 146 -7.00 8.65 -5.02
C PHE A 146 -6.42 9.62 -6.05
N LYS A 147 -7.05 9.71 -7.22
CA LYS A 147 -6.60 10.60 -8.31
C LYS A 147 -6.70 12.08 -7.93
N GLU A 148 -7.78 12.49 -7.30
CA GLU A 148 -7.95 13.87 -6.83
C GLU A 148 -6.89 14.23 -5.78
N ALA A 149 -6.61 13.34 -4.84
CA ALA A 149 -5.56 13.54 -3.85
C ALA A 149 -4.18 13.60 -4.49
N ALA A 150 -3.88 12.68 -5.42
CA ALA A 150 -2.62 12.66 -6.15
C ALA A 150 -2.38 13.94 -6.98
N ALA A 151 -3.44 14.51 -7.56
CA ALA A 151 -3.37 15.78 -8.29
C ALA A 151 -3.12 17.00 -7.38
N ARG A 152 -3.45 16.88 -6.08
CA ARG A 152 -3.22 17.93 -5.07
C ARG A 152 -1.94 17.74 -4.27
N MET A 153 -1.16 16.67 -4.54
CA MET A 153 0.15 16.49 -3.91
C MET A 153 1.06 17.66 -4.23
N ASN A 154 1.96 17.94 -3.29
CA ASN A 154 2.89 19.03 -3.40
C ASN A 154 3.72 18.95 -4.68
N GLU A 155 4.16 20.09 -5.22
CA GLU A 155 5.03 20.15 -6.40
C GLU A 155 6.42 19.54 -6.12
N ASP A 156 6.85 19.54 -4.86
CA ASP A 156 8.08 18.92 -4.42
C ASP A 156 8.07 17.41 -4.64
N GLU A 157 9.18 16.89 -5.16
CA GLU A 157 9.36 15.48 -5.45
C GLU A 157 9.93 14.74 -4.22
N TYR A 158 9.04 14.23 -3.37
CA TYR A 158 9.43 13.39 -2.23
C TYR A 158 9.89 12.00 -2.68
N LYS A 159 11.00 11.54 -2.15
CA LYS A 159 11.49 10.17 -2.33
C LYS A 159 10.85 9.19 -1.35
N PHE A 160 10.49 9.67 -0.16
CA PHE A 160 10.03 8.84 0.97
C PHE A 160 8.65 9.25 1.48
N ALA A 161 8.24 10.50 1.32
CA ALA A 161 7.01 11.04 1.89
C ALA A 161 5.82 11.07 0.93
N GLY A 162 5.92 10.53 -0.30
CA GLY A 162 4.83 10.62 -1.27
C GLY A 162 3.55 9.92 -0.83
N LEU A 163 3.64 8.70 -0.26
CA LEU A 163 2.47 8.01 0.27
C LEU A 163 1.88 8.71 1.51
N TYR A 164 2.74 9.33 2.32
CA TYR A 164 2.31 10.12 3.47
C TYR A 164 1.59 11.40 3.01
N ASP A 165 2.13 12.15 2.06
CA ASP A 165 1.50 13.33 1.49
C ASP A 165 0.14 13.00 0.84
N LEU A 166 0.09 11.92 0.04
CA LEU A 166 -1.18 11.42 -0.52
C LEU A 166 -2.23 11.19 0.58
N ARG A 167 -1.85 10.47 1.65
CA ARG A 167 -2.74 10.18 2.76
C ARG A 167 -3.26 11.47 3.42
N LEU A 168 -2.39 12.44 3.63
CA LEU A 168 -2.79 13.74 4.15
C LEU A 168 -3.82 14.41 3.22
N LYS A 169 -3.59 14.43 1.91
CA LYS A 169 -4.54 15.03 0.94
C LYS A 169 -5.88 14.28 0.90
N VAL A 170 -5.88 12.96 1.06
CA VAL A 170 -7.13 12.18 1.18
C VAL A 170 -7.87 12.57 2.46
N SER A 171 -7.19 12.60 3.60
CA SER A 171 -7.81 12.84 4.91
C SER A 171 -8.40 14.24 5.10
N GLN A 172 -8.04 15.21 4.24
CA GLN A 172 -8.64 16.56 4.27
C GLN A 172 -10.11 16.56 3.86
N ASN A 173 -10.49 15.73 2.91
CA ASN A 173 -11.81 15.79 2.27
C ASN A 173 -12.61 14.51 2.45
N GLU A 174 -11.97 13.39 2.78
CA GLU A 174 -12.58 12.08 2.80
C GLU A 174 -12.31 11.35 4.12
N SER A 175 -13.19 10.44 4.48
CA SER A 175 -13.00 9.59 5.65
C SER A 175 -12.06 8.42 5.34
N LEU A 176 -11.25 8.06 6.34
CA LEU A 176 -10.41 6.87 6.36
C LEU A 176 -11.03 5.90 7.36
N VAL A 177 -11.52 4.76 6.88
CA VAL A 177 -12.31 3.83 7.71
C VAL A 177 -11.52 2.57 8.00
N HIS A 178 -11.36 2.26 9.28
CA HIS A 178 -10.79 1.03 9.80
C HIS A 178 -11.85 -0.06 9.85
N ILE A 179 -11.51 -1.24 9.32
CA ILE A 179 -12.28 -2.46 9.46
C ILE A 179 -11.65 -3.30 10.57
N ASN A 180 -12.29 -3.34 11.72
CA ASN A 180 -11.83 -4.10 12.89
C ASN A 180 -12.05 -5.62 12.68
N GLU A 181 -11.48 -6.14 11.59
CA GLU A 181 -11.51 -7.55 11.21
C GLU A 181 -10.16 -7.93 10.61
N TYR A 182 -9.67 -9.13 10.92
CA TYR A 182 -8.43 -9.67 10.37
C TYR A 182 -8.69 -10.21 8.97
N LEU A 183 -8.52 -9.37 7.96
CA LEU A 183 -8.89 -9.69 6.58
C LEU A 183 -7.77 -10.33 5.76
N TYR A 184 -6.52 -10.26 6.22
CA TYR A 184 -5.38 -10.80 5.47
C TYR A 184 -4.20 -11.16 6.37
N SER A 185 -3.25 -11.90 5.80
CA SER A 185 -1.98 -12.24 6.44
C SER A 185 -0.79 -11.68 5.65
N GLU A 186 0.17 -11.11 6.37
CA GLU A 186 1.51 -10.79 5.88
C GLU A 186 2.44 -11.96 6.22
N ILE A 187 2.96 -12.66 5.21
CA ILE A 187 3.85 -13.79 5.41
C ILE A 187 5.27 -13.35 5.09
N GLU A 188 6.13 -13.27 6.10
CA GLU A 188 7.56 -13.09 5.93
C GLU A 188 8.18 -14.44 5.57
N ASP A 189 8.49 -14.64 4.28
CA ASP A 189 9.35 -15.72 3.86
C ASP A 189 10.79 -15.35 4.21
N ASP A 190 11.45 -16.15 5.03
CA ASP A 190 12.83 -15.91 5.48
C ASP A 190 13.81 -16.17 4.33
N THR A 191 13.88 -15.25 3.38
CA THR A 191 14.86 -15.27 2.29
C THR A 191 16.12 -14.47 2.63
N ARG A 192 16.20 -13.88 3.83
CA ARG A 192 17.38 -13.12 4.26
C ARG A 192 18.45 -14.08 4.77
N LYS A 193 19.62 -14.07 4.11
CA LYS A 193 20.85 -14.60 4.69
C LYS A 193 21.04 -13.95 6.06
N SER A 194 21.10 -14.79 7.11
CA SER A 194 21.29 -14.37 8.49
C SER A 194 22.40 -13.31 8.62
N GLY A 195 22.09 -12.15 9.16
CA GLY A 195 23.08 -11.16 9.56
C GLY A 195 22.73 -9.69 9.43
N GLU A 196 21.76 -9.32 8.61
CA GLU A 196 21.35 -7.91 8.50
C GLU A 196 20.11 -7.59 9.35
N LYS A 197 20.28 -7.61 10.67
CA LYS A 197 19.50 -6.75 11.55
C LYS A 197 20.10 -5.35 11.42
N ILE A 198 19.64 -4.61 10.43
CA ILE A 198 19.95 -3.21 10.30
C ILE A 198 19.37 -2.53 11.53
N PHE A 199 20.24 -1.94 12.34
CA PHE A 199 19.87 -0.94 13.33
C PHE A 199 19.35 0.28 12.53
N ASP A 200 18.07 0.31 12.24
CA ASP A 200 17.37 1.39 11.52
C ASP A 200 17.49 2.76 12.23
N TYR A 201 17.97 2.76 13.46
CA TYR A 201 18.07 3.94 14.31
C TYR A 201 19.22 4.90 13.98
N VAL A 202 20.17 4.51 13.15
CA VAL A 202 21.39 5.30 12.90
C VAL A 202 21.68 5.47 11.39
N ASP A 203 20.71 5.13 10.53
CA ASP A 203 20.87 5.32 9.10
C ASP A 203 20.72 6.82 8.74
N PRO A 204 21.74 7.45 8.12
CA PRO A 204 21.63 8.84 7.65
C PRO A 204 20.41 9.08 6.73
N ARG A 205 19.94 8.04 6.04
CA ARG A 205 18.71 8.06 5.22
C ARG A 205 17.44 8.36 6.04
N ASN A 206 17.43 8.07 7.34
CA ASN A 206 16.31 8.41 8.23
C ASN A 206 16.16 9.92 8.43
N ARG A 207 17.26 10.70 8.34
CA ARG A 207 17.18 12.15 8.43
C ARG A 207 16.48 12.77 7.22
N ASP A 208 16.83 12.32 6.01
CA ASP A 208 16.22 12.83 4.78
C ASP A 208 14.71 12.48 4.76
N ARG A 209 14.37 11.28 5.20
CA ARG A 209 12.97 10.86 5.36
C ARG A 209 12.21 11.76 6.34
N GLN A 210 12.78 12.06 7.51
CA GLN A 210 12.15 12.93 8.50
C GLN A 210 11.95 14.35 7.93
N ILE A 211 12.93 14.89 7.23
CA ILE A 211 12.82 16.21 6.59
C ILE A 211 11.66 16.25 5.60
N GLU A 212 11.55 15.25 4.72
CA GLU A 212 10.44 15.17 3.77
C GLU A 212 9.08 15.03 4.45
N MET A 213 8.99 14.25 5.54
CA MET A 213 7.75 14.12 6.33
C MET A 213 7.35 15.45 7.00
N GLU A 214 8.33 16.20 7.55
CA GLU A 214 8.10 17.53 8.11
C GLU A 214 7.68 18.55 7.05
N GLN A 215 8.25 18.48 5.85
CA GLN A 215 7.84 19.31 4.72
C GLN A 215 6.41 19.03 4.29
N ALA A 216 6.08 17.74 4.04
CA ALA A 216 4.74 17.33 3.67
C ALA A 216 3.69 17.73 4.72
N PHE A 217 4.05 17.67 6.00
CA PHE A 217 3.22 18.14 7.10
C PHE A 217 3.04 19.65 7.12
N THR A 218 4.10 20.42 6.89
CA THR A 218 4.07 21.90 6.97
C THR A 218 3.20 22.49 5.85
N GLU A 219 3.10 21.81 4.72
CA GLU A 219 2.31 22.22 3.56
C GLU A 219 0.86 21.69 3.58
N HIS A 220 0.51 20.90 4.62
CA HIS A 220 -0.83 20.34 4.83
C HIS A 220 -1.75 21.35 5.53
#